data_b40037360347552c7009103ce2482128
#
_entry.id   b40037360347552c7009103ce2482128
#
_cell.length_a   1.000
_cell.length_b   1.000
_cell.length_c   1.000
_cell.angle_alpha   90.00
_cell.angle_beta   90.00
_cell.angle_gamma   90.00
#
_symmetry.space_group_name_H-M   'P 1'
#
loop_
_entity.id
_entity.type
_entity.pdbx_description
1 polymer ?
#
loop_
_entity_poly.entity_id
_entity_poly.type
_entity_poly.pdbx_seq_one_letter_code
_entity_poly.pdbx_strand_id
1 'polypeptide(L)'
;MSTGRQEQLFLHPATIAISRDPVWITTILGSCVSVCMFDPVQKIGGINHYMIPYWNGDGLESPKYGNIAIMQLFRQMLDFGSKKEDIVCKIFGGADMLAEQNSVFHIGQRNIEISYKILIEMNLPVISSSTGGKQGRKLLFITE
;
A
#
# COMPACT_ATOMS: atom_id res chain seq x y z
N MET A 1 -24.31 -17.21 7.17
CA MET A 1 -23.28 -17.84 8.00
C MET A 1 -22.12 -18.33 7.15
N SER A 2 -20.94 -18.05 7.58
CA SER A 2 -19.75 -18.44 6.85
C SER A 2 -19.63 -19.96 6.73
N THR A 3 -19.16 -20.44 5.60
CA THR A 3 -18.88 -21.86 5.41
C THR A 3 -17.52 -22.26 5.94
N GLY A 4 -16.81 -21.34 6.57
CA GLY A 4 -15.43 -21.55 6.97
C GLY A 4 -14.43 -21.28 5.87
N ARG A 5 -14.90 -20.96 4.69
CA ARG A 5 -14.02 -20.64 3.58
C ARG A 5 -13.60 -19.18 3.65
N GLN A 6 -12.28 -18.95 3.61
CA GLN A 6 -11.73 -17.60 3.64
C GLN A 6 -11.75 -17.01 2.24
N GLU A 7 -12.29 -15.80 2.10
CA GLU A 7 -12.25 -15.09 0.83
C GLU A 7 -10.81 -14.64 0.56
N GLN A 8 -10.36 -14.84 -0.68
CA GLN A 8 -9.01 -14.53 -1.09
C GLN A 8 -9.03 -13.66 -2.33
N LEU A 9 -8.12 -12.69 -2.35
CA LEU A 9 -7.99 -11.75 -3.46
C LEU A 9 -6.51 -11.57 -3.77
N PHE A 10 -6.15 -11.61 -5.05
CA PHE A 10 -4.82 -11.20 -5.48
C PHE A 10 -4.87 -9.75 -5.94
N LEU A 11 -4.02 -8.90 -5.35
CA LEU A 11 -3.99 -7.49 -5.68
C LEU A 11 -2.98 -7.25 -6.80
N HIS A 12 -3.48 -6.84 -7.94
CA HIS A 12 -2.64 -6.52 -9.09
C HIS A 12 -1.98 -5.17 -8.94
N PRO A 13 -0.83 -4.95 -9.62
CA PRO A 13 -0.20 -3.61 -9.63
C PRO A 13 -1.18 -2.53 -10.08
N ALA A 14 -1.02 -1.34 -9.55
CA ALA A 14 -1.79 -0.15 -9.87
C ALA A 14 -3.27 -0.27 -9.47
N THR A 15 -3.58 -1.08 -8.46
CA THR A 15 -4.95 -1.23 -7.96
C THR A 15 -5.00 -1.03 -6.46
N ILE A 16 -6.21 -0.86 -5.95
CA ILE A 16 -6.50 -0.65 -4.54
C ILE A 16 -7.61 -1.62 -4.15
N ALA A 17 -7.49 -2.22 -2.97
CA ALA A 17 -8.54 -3.05 -2.40
C ALA A 17 -8.85 -2.56 -1.00
N ILE A 18 -10.14 -2.60 -0.64
CA ILE A 18 -10.58 -2.22 0.69
C ILE A 18 -11.78 -3.09 1.06
N SER A 19 -11.87 -3.48 2.33
CA SER A 19 -12.93 -4.37 2.77
C SER A 19 -13.26 -4.18 4.24
N ARG A 20 -14.56 -4.32 4.55
CA ARG A 20 -15.05 -4.48 5.92
C ARG A 20 -15.05 -5.94 6.32
N ASP A 21 -15.20 -6.82 5.34
CA ASP A 21 -15.27 -8.25 5.60
C ASP A 21 -13.87 -8.83 5.68
N PRO A 22 -13.66 -9.90 6.45
CA PRO A 22 -12.37 -10.55 6.46
C PRO A 22 -12.01 -11.09 5.08
N VAL A 23 -10.91 -10.59 4.54
CA VAL A 23 -10.39 -10.99 3.23
C VAL A 23 -8.89 -11.16 3.36
N TRP A 24 -8.37 -12.20 2.73
CA TRP A 24 -6.93 -12.42 2.61
C TRP A 24 -6.48 -11.87 1.27
N ILE A 25 -5.68 -10.82 1.31
CA ILE A 25 -5.21 -10.15 0.10
C ILE A 25 -3.73 -10.43 -0.06
N THR A 26 -3.35 -11.00 -1.19
CA THR A 26 -1.95 -11.27 -1.50
C THR A 26 -1.49 -10.39 -2.65
N THR A 27 -0.21 -10.02 -2.60
CA THR A 27 0.42 -9.31 -3.71
C THR A 27 1.92 -9.60 -3.68
N ILE A 28 2.58 -9.39 -4.80
CA ILE A 28 4.01 -9.63 -4.94
C ILE A 28 4.69 -8.31 -5.23
N LEU A 29 5.67 -7.96 -4.42
CA LEU A 29 6.35 -6.66 -4.46
C LEU A 29 7.82 -6.85 -4.77
N GLY A 30 8.29 -6.23 -5.84
CA GLY A 30 9.71 -5.99 -6.06
C GLY A 30 10.02 -4.56 -5.67
N SER A 31 10.26 -3.69 -6.66
CA SER A 31 10.45 -2.26 -6.42
C SER A 31 9.16 -1.53 -6.06
N CYS A 32 8.03 -2.14 -6.33
CA CYS A 32 6.73 -1.58 -5.97
C CYS A 32 6.56 -1.53 -4.45
N VAL A 33 5.64 -0.68 -4.00
CA VAL A 33 5.33 -0.54 -2.58
C VAL A 33 3.84 -0.69 -2.36
N SER A 34 3.49 -1.32 -1.25
CA SER A 34 2.12 -1.35 -0.73
C SER A 34 2.08 -0.59 0.58
N VAL A 35 1.17 0.38 0.66
CA VAL A 35 0.76 0.97 1.92
C VAL A 35 -0.52 0.28 2.34
N CYS A 36 -0.52 -0.25 3.55
CA CYS A 36 -1.70 -0.87 4.14
C CYS A 36 -2.27 0.07 5.18
N MET A 37 -3.58 0.24 5.20
CA MET A 37 -4.27 1.02 6.21
C MET A 37 -5.28 0.13 6.90
N PHE A 38 -5.33 0.23 8.22
CA PHE A 38 -6.26 -0.58 9.00
C PHE A 38 -6.90 0.28 10.09
N ASP A 39 -8.21 0.13 10.22
CA ASP A 39 -9.01 0.75 11.27
C ASP A 39 -9.45 -0.36 12.23
N PRO A 40 -8.81 -0.49 13.41
CA PRO A 40 -9.16 -1.57 14.33
C PRO A 40 -10.49 -1.35 15.02
N VAL A 41 -11.02 -0.15 15.02
CA VAL A 41 -12.32 0.14 15.65
C VAL A 41 -13.45 -0.41 14.81
N GLN A 42 -13.46 -0.11 13.52
CA GLN A 42 -14.51 -0.58 12.62
C GLN A 42 -14.11 -1.80 11.82
N LYS A 43 -12.87 -2.24 11.95
CA LYS A 43 -12.34 -3.43 11.27
C LYS A 43 -12.43 -3.30 9.75
N ILE A 44 -11.97 -2.15 9.27
CA ILE A 44 -11.85 -1.87 7.85
C ILE A 44 -10.38 -1.92 7.49
N GLY A 45 -10.03 -2.65 6.44
CA GLY A 45 -8.66 -2.74 5.97
C GLY A 45 -8.56 -2.43 4.50
N GLY A 46 -7.48 -1.77 4.10
CA GLY A 46 -7.23 -1.45 2.71
C GLY A 46 -5.76 -1.51 2.37
N ILE A 47 -5.47 -1.69 1.10
CA ILE A 47 -4.11 -1.83 0.60
C ILE A 47 -4.04 -1.33 -0.84
N ASN A 48 -2.92 -0.71 -1.18
CA ASN A 48 -2.61 -0.35 -2.56
C ASN A 48 -1.36 -1.10 -3.03
N HIS A 49 -1.03 -0.92 -4.30
CA HIS A 49 0.17 -1.51 -4.90
C HIS A 49 0.63 -0.53 -5.99
N TYR A 50 1.45 0.45 -5.62
CA TYR A 50 1.89 1.42 -6.60
C TYR A 50 3.29 1.09 -7.10
N MET A 51 3.61 1.63 -8.27
CA MET A 51 4.78 1.22 -9.04
C MET A 51 5.81 2.33 -9.17
N ILE A 52 5.37 3.58 -9.20
CA ILE A 52 6.19 4.76 -9.43
C ILE A 52 5.81 5.81 -8.38
N PRO A 53 6.78 6.60 -7.88
CA PRO A 53 6.47 7.46 -6.73
C PRO A 53 5.49 8.60 -7.03
N TYR A 54 5.63 9.28 -8.18
CA TYR A 54 4.86 10.50 -8.40
C TYR A 54 4.16 10.52 -9.74
N TRP A 55 2.89 10.95 -9.73
CA TRP A 55 2.22 11.43 -10.92
C TRP A 55 2.58 12.90 -11.09
N ASN A 56 3.06 13.24 -12.29
CA ASN A 56 3.57 14.59 -12.54
C ASN A 56 2.53 15.54 -13.12
N GLY A 57 1.28 15.10 -13.26
CA GLY A 57 0.21 15.92 -13.81
C GLY A 57 -0.07 15.67 -15.29
N ASP A 58 0.77 14.90 -15.97
CA ASP A 58 0.56 14.57 -17.37
C ASP A 58 -0.14 13.24 -17.50
N GLY A 59 -1.09 13.17 -18.44
CA GLY A 59 -1.84 11.95 -18.68
C GLY A 59 -2.87 11.70 -17.60
N LEU A 60 -3.33 10.45 -17.50
CA LEU A 60 -4.38 10.09 -16.58
C LEU A 60 -3.83 9.87 -15.18
N GLU A 61 -4.51 10.44 -14.19
CA GLU A 61 -4.28 10.14 -12.79
C GLU A 61 -4.63 8.69 -12.51
N SER A 62 -3.77 7.98 -11.78
CA SER A 62 -3.97 6.54 -11.56
C SER A 62 -3.25 6.09 -10.30
N PRO A 63 -3.74 5.05 -9.61
CA PRO A 63 -3.05 4.48 -8.45
C PRO A 63 -1.77 3.71 -8.81
N LYS A 64 -1.33 3.77 -10.03
CA LYS A 64 0.02 3.38 -10.41
C LYS A 64 1.07 4.25 -9.71
N TYR A 65 0.72 5.48 -9.36
CA TYR A 65 1.61 6.47 -8.77
C TYR A 65 1.36 6.56 -7.27
N GLY A 66 2.45 6.57 -6.49
CA GLY A 66 2.36 6.52 -5.03
C GLY A 66 1.56 7.67 -4.43
N ASN A 67 1.80 8.89 -4.89
CA ASN A 67 1.08 10.04 -4.35
C ASN A 67 -0.43 9.94 -4.60
N ILE A 68 -0.83 9.31 -5.70
CA ILE A 68 -2.25 9.10 -5.99
C ILE A 68 -2.79 7.90 -5.20
N ALA A 69 -2.04 6.79 -5.21
CA ALA A 69 -2.49 5.55 -4.58
C ALA A 69 -2.72 5.72 -3.07
N ILE A 70 -1.83 6.46 -2.41
CA ILE A 70 -1.94 6.64 -0.95
C ILE A 70 -3.13 7.53 -0.63
N MET A 71 -3.31 8.62 -1.37
CA MET A 71 -4.44 9.53 -1.12
C MET A 71 -5.77 8.87 -1.46
N GLN A 72 -5.84 8.09 -2.54
CA GLN A 72 -7.07 7.40 -2.89
C GLN A 72 -7.42 6.35 -1.85
N LEU A 73 -6.43 5.61 -1.35
CA LEU A 73 -6.69 4.63 -0.30
C LEU A 73 -7.25 5.32 0.95
N PHE A 74 -6.64 6.43 1.35
CA PHE A 74 -7.10 7.16 2.51
C PHE A 74 -8.56 7.63 2.33
N ARG A 75 -8.88 8.20 1.17
CA ARG A 75 -10.25 8.66 0.89
C ARG A 75 -11.24 7.51 0.92
N GLN A 76 -10.85 6.35 0.38
CA GLN A 76 -11.73 5.19 0.41
C GLN A 76 -11.94 4.67 1.82
N MET A 77 -10.90 4.72 2.67
CA MET A 77 -11.07 4.37 4.09
C MET A 77 -12.11 5.28 4.74
N LEU A 78 -12.03 6.58 4.49
CA LEU A 78 -13.01 7.53 5.04
C LEU A 78 -14.41 7.28 4.47
N ASP A 79 -14.50 7.00 3.17
CA ASP A 79 -15.80 6.72 2.54
C ASP A 79 -16.44 5.46 3.12
N PHE A 80 -15.63 4.49 3.54
CA PHE A 80 -16.13 3.28 4.20
C PHE A 80 -16.56 3.53 5.64
N GLY A 81 -16.22 4.68 6.21
CA GLY A 81 -16.66 5.04 7.56
C GLY A 81 -15.53 5.17 8.59
N SER A 82 -14.28 4.99 8.19
CA SER A 82 -13.17 5.15 9.12
C SER A 82 -13.00 6.60 9.50
N LYS A 83 -12.55 6.83 10.73
CA LYS A 83 -12.08 8.13 11.17
C LYS A 83 -10.56 8.16 11.06
N LYS A 84 -10.03 9.29 10.66
CA LYS A 84 -8.58 9.42 10.48
C LYS A 84 -7.81 8.99 11.73
N GLU A 85 -8.28 9.38 12.89
CA GLU A 85 -7.59 9.09 14.16
C GLU A 85 -7.57 7.60 14.50
N ASP A 86 -8.38 6.78 13.84
CA ASP A 86 -8.44 5.35 14.09
C ASP A 86 -7.60 4.54 13.10
N ILE A 87 -7.02 5.19 12.08
CA ILE A 87 -6.29 4.49 11.04
C ILE A 87 -4.82 4.34 11.42
N VAL A 88 -4.30 3.12 11.29
CA VAL A 88 -2.87 2.83 11.41
C VAL A 88 -2.37 2.28 10.09
N CYS A 89 -1.08 2.46 9.82
CA CYS A 89 -0.50 2.12 8.54
C CYS A 89 0.69 1.18 8.67
N LYS A 90 0.91 0.40 7.61
CA LYS A 90 2.12 -0.40 7.43
C LYS A 90 2.61 -0.22 6.01
N ILE A 91 3.93 -0.35 5.81
CA ILE A 91 4.56 -0.14 4.51
C ILE A 91 5.42 -1.34 4.16
N PHE A 92 5.26 -1.85 2.94
CA PHE A 92 6.01 -3.02 2.48
C PHE A 92 6.52 -2.82 1.07
N GLY A 93 7.69 -3.39 0.77
CA GLY A 93 8.22 -3.43 -0.58
C GLY A 93 9.39 -2.50 -0.81
N GLY A 94 9.52 -2.04 -2.04
CA GLY A 94 10.54 -1.06 -2.38
C GLY A 94 11.95 -1.62 -2.49
N ALA A 95 12.10 -2.88 -2.92
CA ALA A 95 13.41 -3.46 -3.15
C ALA A 95 14.05 -2.84 -4.39
N ASP A 96 15.36 -2.70 -4.36
CA ASP A 96 16.13 -2.34 -5.54
C ASP A 96 16.77 -3.61 -6.09
N MET A 97 15.97 -4.35 -6.85
CA MET A 97 16.34 -5.69 -7.30
C MET A 97 17.46 -5.65 -8.33
N LEU A 98 17.55 -4.54 -9.06
CA LEU A 98 18.63 -4.30 -10.02
C LEU A 98 19.55 -3.21 -9.47
N ALA A 99 19.85 -3.29 -8.19
CA ALA A 99 20.49 -2.20 -7.46
C ALA A 99 21.99 -2.16 -7.68
N GLU A 100 22.44 -2.55 -8.81
CA GLU A 100 23.84 -2.44 -9.13
C GLU A 100 24.22 -0.98 -9.37
N GLN A 101 25.43 -0.81 -9.84
CA GLN A 101 25.95 0.53 -10.08
C GLN A 101 25.12 1.34 -11.06
N ASN A 102 24.23 0.70 -11.81
CA ASN A 102 23.44 1.39 -12.82
C ASN A 102 22.04 1.79 -12.33
N SER A 103 21.74 1.58 -11.06
CA SER A 103 20.40 1.89 -10.58
C SER A 103 20.29 3.37 -10.25
N VAL A 104 20.47 4.17 -11.27
CA VAL A 104 20.43 5.63 -11.15
C VAL A 104 19.07 6.09 -10.62
N PHE A 105 18.02 5.37 -10.96
CA PHE A 105 16.67 5.82 -10.63
C PHE A 105 16.23 5.38 -9.23
N HIS A 106 16.78 4.30 -8.71
CA HIS A 106 16.45 3.82 -7.37
C HIS A 106 14.94 3.84 -7.09
N ILE A 107 14.18 3.24 -7.99
CA ILE A 107 12.71 3.31 -7.93
C ILE A 107 12.19 2.75 -6.61
N GLY A 108 12.76 1.63 -6.15
CA GLY A 108 12.33 1.05 -4.87
C GLY A 108 12.50 2.02 -3.72
N GLN A 109 13.67 2.62 -3.62
CA GLN A 109 13.94 3.59 -2.55
C GLN A 109 13.01 4.81 -2.66
N ARG A 110 12.79 5.29 -3.85
CA ARG A 110 11.93 6.47 -4.05
C ARG A 110 10.47 6.15 -3.74
N ASN A 111 10.03 4.93 -4.04
CA ASN A 111 8.69 4.48 -3.66
C ASN A 111 8.53 4.42 -2.14
N ILE A 112 9.56 3.99 -1.43
CA ILE A 112 9.54 3.99 0.03
C ILE A 112 9.46 5.42 0.56
N GLU A 113 10.29 6.29 0.04
CA GLU A 113 10.38 7.68 0.53
C GLU A 113 9.06 8.42 0.40
N ILE A 114 8.36 8.24 -0.72
CA ILE A 114 7.08 8.94 -0.89
C ILE A 114 6.04 8.45 0.12
N SER A 115 6.07 7.16 0.48
CA SER A 115 5.12 6.65 1.46
C SER A 115 5.31 7.31 2.82
N TYR A 116 6.54 7.36 3.30
CA TYR A 116 6.82 8.01 4.59
C TYR A 116 6.50 9.50 4.55
N LYS A 117 6.88 10.17 3.46
CA LYS A 117 6.62 11.60 3.34
C LYS A 117 5.14 11.91 3.47
N ILE A 118 4.31 11.22 2.72
CA ILE A 118 2.88 11.49 2.71
C ILE A 118 2.23 11.11 4.04
N LEU A 119 2.58 9.93 4.57
CA LEU A 119 1.95 9.49 5.82
C LEU A 119 2.34 10.37 6.99
N ILE A 120 3.58 10.86 7.03
CA ILE A 120 4.01 11.80 8.05
C ILE A 120 3.26 13.12 7.91
N GLU A 121 3.15 13.64 6.70
CA GLU A 121 2.43 14.88 6.45
C GLU A 121 0.96 14.79 6.84
N MET A 122 0.38 13.59 6.68
CA MET A 122 -1.02 13.35 7.04
C MET A 122 -1.20 12.99 8.51
N ASN A 123 -0.13 12.88 9.27
CA ASN A 123 -0.17 12.43 10.67
C ASN A 123 -0.81 11.05 10.82
N LEU A 124 -0.53 10.16 9.90
CA LEU A 124 -0.98 8.78 9.98
C LEU A 124 0.18 7.92 10.51
N PRO A 125 -0.03 7.18 11.60
CA PRO A 125 1.07 6.43 12.20
C PRO A 125 1.45 5.20 11.38
N VAL A 126 2.75 5.01 11.17
CA VAL A 126 3.29 3.80 10.56
C VAL A 126 3.75 2.90 11.71
N ILE A 127 3.03 1.82 11.92
CA ILE A 127 3.28 0.96 13.08
C ILE A 127 4.18 -0.23 12.76
N SER A 128 4.44 -0.49 11.47
CA SER A 128 5.30 -1.59 11.07
C SER A 128 5.70 -1.39 9.62
N SER A 129 6.85 -1.94 9.25
CA SER A 129 7.29 -1.88 7.86
C SER A 129 8.30 -2.99 7.57
N SER A 130 8.37 -3.38 6.30
CA SER A 130 9.42 -4.23 5.77
C SER A 130 9.73 -3.73 4.37
N THR A 131 10.80 -2.96 4.26
CA THR A 131 11.09 -2.22 3.03
C THR A 131 12.54 -2.34 2.64
N GLY A 132 12.80 -2.12 1.36
CA GLY A 132 14.16 -2.06 0.84
C GLY A 132 14.75 -3.40 0.54
N GLY A 133 16.09 -3.45 0.53
CA GLY A 133 16.80 -4.66 0.22
C GLY A 133 16.87 -4.97 -1.26
N LYS A 134 17.20 -6.20 -1.58
CA LYS A 134 17.43 -6.63 -2.97
C LYS A 134 16.50 -7.74 -3.42
N GLN A 135 15.59 -8.17 -2.56
CA GLN A 135 14.72 -9.31 -2.85
C GLN A 135 13.26 -8.87 -2.87
N GLY A 136 12.50 -9.48 -3.76
CA GLY A 136 11.06 -9.30 -3.78
C GLY A 136 10.40 -9.91 -2.56
N ARG A 137 9.15 -9.55 -2.35
CA ARG A 137 8.35 -10.00 -1.22
C ARG A 137 6.99 -10.48 -1.68
N LYS A 138 6.52 -11.54 -1.05
CA LYS A 138 5.12 -11.91 -1.14
C LYS A 138 4.45 -11.41 0.14
N LEU A 139 3.43 -10.58 -0.02
CA LEU A 139 2.72 -9.97 1.09
C LEU A 139 1.34 -10.60 1.23
N LEU A 140 0.99 -10.97 2.44
CA LEU A 140 -0.38 -11.37 2.78
C LEU A 140 -0.93 -10.33 3.77
N PHE A 141 -1.98 -9.67 3.35
CA PHE A 141 -2.67 -8.68 4.18
C PHE A 141 -4.06 -9.21 4.51
N ILE A 142 -4.35 -9.30 5.79
CA ILE A 142 -5.61 -9.83 6.30
C ILE A 142 -6.40 -8.69 6.90
N THR A 143 -7.63 -8.47 6.42
CA THR A 143 -8.43 -7.29 6.77
C THR A 143 -9.31 -7.53 8.02
N GLU A 144 -8.89 -8.38 8.91
CA GLU A 144 -9.69 -8.61 10.14
C GLU A 144 -9.00 -8.15 11.41
#